data_9bfda063033c4ecd26d3adbeedf9d825
#
_entry.id   9bfda063033c4ecd26d3adbeedf9d825
#
_cell.length_a   1.000
_cell.length_b   1.000
_cell.length_c   1.000
_cell.angle_alpha   90.00
_cell.angle_beta   90.00
_cell.angle_gamma   90.00
#
_symmetry.space_group_name_H-M   'P 1'
#
loop_
_entity.id
_entity.type
_entity.pdbx_description
1 polymer ?
#
loop_
_entity_poly.entity_id
_entity_poly.type
_entity_poly.pdbx_seq_one_letter_code
_entity_poly.pdbx_strand_id
1 'polypeptide(L)'
;MKLCVVLTLVLTVSLQARTWQSVAPQDGSQSKDPASQPQKGDDITRMLERIKSRSTAERREAIDQLAESGDPRAAEAVIAALKDQEGDVRASAANALGQLGDKRAVEPLISMLNDEVSFVRAAAARVLGQLGDAKAVDSLTTSLKDGNSTVRGAAAMGLGSLKEARAVPALISAVRDEAPDVRSAVATALGDLRDKRAIEPLIYSLKDESRMVKLAAAIALADIGDKRAVAALTEAVANEKDEEARSQIKEALQRLMASPD
;
A
#
# COMPACT_ATOMS: atom_id res chain seq x y z
N MET A 1 -43.66 -21.43 -10.06
CA MET A 1 -43.51 -21.81 -11.49
C MET A 1 -42.86 -20.65 -12.21
N LYS A 2 -41.61 -20.78 -12.56
CA LYS A 2 -40.91 -20.56 -13.83
C LYS A 2 -39.42 -20.61 -13.57
N LEU A 3 -38.87 -21.70 -14.06
CA LEU A 3 -37.48 -22.09 -14.17
C LEU A 3 -36.73 -21.06 -15.05
N CYS A 4 -35.52 -20.63 -14.67
CA CYS A 4 -34.57 -20.03 -15.56
C CYS A 4 -33.35 -20.93 -15.64
N VAL A 5 -33.19 -21.51 -16.83
CA VAL A 5 -32.16 -22.43 -17.28
C VAL A 5 -30.88 -21.63 -17.54
N VAL A 6 -29.79 -22.00 -16.90
CA VAL A 6 -28.44 -21.52 -17.24
C VAL A 6 -27.86 -22.46 -18.27
N LEU A 7 -27.65 -21.96 -19.48
CA LEU A 7 -27.09 -22.67 -20.62
C LEU A 7 -25.57 -22.66 -20.54
N THR A 8 -24.97 -23.81 -20.25
CA THR A 8 -23.54 -24.08 -20.37
C THR A 8 -23.20 -24.40 -21.82
N LEU A 9 -22.41 -23.54 -22.46
CA LEU A 9 -21.86 -23.78 -23.81
C LEU A 9 -20.48 -24.44 -23.69
N VAL A 10 -20.44 -25.75 -23.95
CA VAL A 10 -19.20 -26.52 -24.12
C VAL A 10 -18.86 -26.52 -25.61
N LEU A 11 -17.79 -25.85 -26.00
CA LEU A 11 -17.25 -25.92 -27.35
C LEU A 11 -16.22 -27.06 -27.44
N THR A 12 -16.62 -28.14 -28.06
CA THR A 12 -15.74 -29.23 -28.53
C THR A 12 -15.09 -28.80 -29.85
N VAL A 13 -13.76 -28.66 -29.85
CA VAL A 13 -12.98 -28.54 -31.09
C VAL A 13 -12.48 -29.93 -31.50
N SER A 14 -13.07 -30.44 -32.57
CA SER A 14 -12.71 -31.69 -33.20
C SER A 14 -11.41 -31.55 -33.99
N LEU A 15 -10.53 -32.51 -33.72
CA LEU A 15 -9.26 -32.84 -34.37
C LEU A 15 -9.50 -33.24 -35.84
N GLN A 16 -8.96 -32.48 -36.79
CA GLN A 16 -8.77 -32.98 -38.16
C GLN A 16 -7.28 -32.99 -38.51
N ALA A 17 -6.70 -34.18 -38.45
CA ALA A 17 -5.40 -34.48 -39.02
C ALA A 17 -5.48 -34.43 -40.58
N ARG A 18 -4.66 -33.59 -41.21
CA ARG A 18 -4.33 -33.73 -42.63
C ARG A 18 -2.83 -33.87 -42.77
N THR A 19 -2.46 -35.07 -43.15
CA THR A 19 -1.16 -35.49 -43.63
C THR A 19 -0.76 -34.71 -44.89
N TRP A 20 0.42 -34.08 -44.88
CA TRP A 20 1.15 -33.73 -46.10
C TRP A 20 2.51 -34.36 -46.02
N GLN A 21 2.73 -35.30 -46.94
CA GLN A 21 4.04 -35.91 -47.21
C GLN A 21 4.87 -35.01 -48.16
N SER A 22 6.09 -34.83 -47.76
CA SER A 22 7.35 -34.69 -48.51
C SER A 22 7.37 -33.92 -49.83
N VAL A 23 8.14 -32.84 -49.87
CA VAL A 23 9.16 -32.58 -50.89
C VAL A 23 10.31 -31.86 -50.19
N ALA A 24 11.48 -32.47 -50.14
CA ALA A 24 12.74 -31.81 -49.83
C ALA A 24 13.31 -31.15 -51.09
N PRO A 25 13.95 -29.98 -50.98
CA PRO A 25 15.23 -29.79 -51.61
C PRO A 25 16.30 -29.48 -50.55
N GLN A 26 17.42 -30.15 -50.75
CA GLN A 26 18.68 -29.90 -50.06
C GLN A 26 19.31 -28.62 -50.58
N ASP A 27 20.06 -28.06 -49.67
CA ASP A 27 21.28 -27.31 -49.82
C ASP A 27 21.18 -25.79 -49.50
N GLY A 28 22.05 -25.41 -48.62
CA GLY A 28 22.24 -24.00 -48.22
C GLY A 28 22.63 -23.91 -46.73
N SER A 29 23.85 -24.36 -46.43
CA SER A 29 24.51 -24.12 -45.14
C SER A 29 24.46 -22.62 -44.77
N GLN A 30 23.54 -22.26 -43.85
CA GLN A 30 23.69 -21.14 -42.97
C GLN A 30 23.44 -21.64 -41.54
N SER A 31 24.54 -21.81 -40.84
CA SER A 31 24.56 -21.93 -39.38
C SER A 31 23.88 -20.65 -38.80
N LYS A 32 22.57 -20.74 -38.59
CA LYS A 32 21.93 -19.83 -37.64
C LYS A 32 22.36 -20.31 -36.27
N ASP A 33 23.35 -19.65 -35.71
CA ASP A 33 23.57 -19.64 -34.30
C ASP A 33 22.20 -19.48 -33.63
N PRO A 34 21.83 -20.32 -32.66
CA PRO A 34 20.66 -20.08 -31.87
C PRO A 34 20.92 -18.76 -31.17
N ALA A 35 20.24 -17.69 -31.64
CA ALA A 35 20.28 -16.38 -31.02
C ALA A 35 20.10 -16.62 -29.51
N SER A 36 21.16 -16.39 -28.77
CA SER A 36 21.23 -16.49 -27.33
C SER A 36 20.06 -15.70 -26.78
N GLN A 37 19.06 -16.41 -26.24
CA GLN A 37 18.06 -15.77 -25.39
C GLN A 37 18.86 -15.07 -24.29
N PRO A 38 18.63 -13.78 -24.03
CA PRO A 38 19.36 -13.07 -22.97
C PRO A 38 19.13 -13.87 -21.69
N GLN A 39 20.21 -14.39 -21.12
CA GLN A 39 20.13 -15.16 -19.90
C GLN A 39 19.71 -14.20 -18.78
N LYS A 40 18.81 -14.64 -17.89
CA LYS A 40 18.31 -13.85 -16.74
C LYS A 40 19.44 -13.15 -15.95
N GLY A 41 20.67 -13.71 -16.00
CA GLY A 41 21.86 -13.13 -15.40
C GLY A 41 22.40 -11.89 -16.11
N ASP A 42 22.24 -11.80 -17.44
CA ASP A 42 22.71 -10.65 -18.24
C ASP A 42 21.76 -9.46 -18.06
N ASP A 43 20.46 -9.71 -17.86
CA ASP A 43 19.46 -8.69 -17.66
C ASP A 43 19.67 -7.94 -16.32
N ILE A 44 19.89 -8.67 -15.23
CA ILE A 44 20.14 -8.02 -13.93
C ILE A 44 21.42 -7.18 -13.95
N THR A 45 22.47 -7.67 -14.60
CA THR A 45 23.74 -6.93 -14.71
C THR A 45 23.53 -5.62 -15.49
N ARG A 46 22.74 -5.64 -16.56
CA ARG A 46 22.38 -4.44 -17.32
C ARG A 46 21.58 -3.46 -16.48
N MET A 47 20.61 -3.94 -15.68
CA MET A 47 19.83 -3.08 -14.77
C MET A 47 20.72 -2.43 -13.71
N LEU A 48 21.67 -3.20 -13.13
CA LEU A 48 22.65 -2.69 -12.15
C LEU A 48 23.62 -1.64 -12.73
N GLU A 49 23.86 -1.64 -14.03
CA GLU A 49 24.59 -0.56 -14.68
C GLU A 49 23.69 0.65 -15.00
N ARG A 50 22.45 0.41 -15.44
CA ARG A 50 21.49 1.49 -15.77
C ARG A 50 21.08 2.31 -14.55
N ILE A 51 21.06 1.73 -13.35
CA ILE A 51 20.76 2.47 -12.11
C ILE A 51 21.80 3.57 -11.82
N LYS A 52 22.98 3.51 -12.47
CA LYS A 52 24.05 4.50 -12.38
C LYS A 52 24.06 5.51 -13.54
N SER A 53 23.07 5.47 -14.42
CA SER A 53 22.97 6.35 -15.58
C SER A 53 22.92 7.83 -15.18
N ARG A 54 23.40 8.70 -16.06
CA ARG A 54 23.22 10.16 -15.95
C ARG A 54 21.76 10.59 -16.11
N SER A 55 20.96 9.81 -16.82
CA SER A 55 19.52 10.07 -17.04
C SER A 55 18.70 9.64 -15.83
N THR A 56 17.98 10.59 -15.24
CA THR A 56 17.02 10.32 -14.15
C THR A 56 15.97 9.29 -14.55
N ALA A 57 15.47 9.39 -15.79
CA ALA A 57 14.48 8.47 -16.31
C ALA A 57 15.01 7.03 -16.39
N GLU A 58 16.25 6.85 -16.87
CA GLU A 58 16.88 5.52 -16.95
C GLU A 58 17.14 4.92 -15.56
N ARG A 59 17.55 5.76 -14.59
CA ARG A 59 17.75 5.28 -13.21
C ARG A 59 16.44 4.80 -12.61
N ARG A 60 15.34 5.56 -12.79
CA ARG A 60 14.01 5.15 -12.30
C ARG A 60 13.53 3.86 -12.96
N GLU A 61 13.60 3.77 -14.28
CA GLU A 61 13.23 2.56 -15.01
C GLU A 61 14.04 1.34 -14.56
N ALA A 62 15.34 1.51 -14.32
CA ALA A 62 16.19 0.43 -13.80
C ALA A 62 15.78 0.01 -12.38
N ILE A 63 15.38 0.95 -11.52
CA ILE A 63 14.87 0.67 -10.17
C ILE A 63 13.59 -0.16 -10.25
N ASP A 64 12.64 0.23 -11.12
CA ASP A 64 11.37 -0.47 -11.29
C ASP A 64 11.61 -1.91 -11.81
N GLN A 65 12.49 -2.08 -12.79
CA GLN A 65 12.89 -3.40 -13.32
C GLN A 65 13.60 -4.25 -12.27
N LEU A 66 14.45 -3.65 -11.43
CA LEU A 66 15.12 -4.34 -10.32
C LEU A 66 14.11 -4.83 -9.28
N ALA A 67 13.09 -4.04 -8.96
CA ALA A 67 12.03 -4.45 -8.03
C ALA A 67 11.25 -5.66 -8.54
N GLU A 68 11.00 -5.74 -9.86
CA GLU A 68 10.28 -6.84 -10.49
C GLU A 68 11.13 -8.10 -10.72
N SER A 69 12.46 -7.97 -10.70
CA SER A 69 13.37 -9.06 -11.05
C SER A 69 13.35 -10.24 -10.08
N GLY A 70 13.04 -9.98 -8.80
CA GLY A 70 13.15 -10.94 -7.70
C GLY A 70 14.59 -11.38 -7.39
N ASP A 71 15.60 -10.70 -7.93
CA ASP A 71 17.02 -11.02 -7.69
C ASP A 71 17.47 -10.43 -6.35
N PRO A 72 18.10 -11.23 -5.47
CA PRO A 72 18.59 -10.75 -4.17
C PRO A 72 19.58 -9.56 -4.24
N ARG A 73 20.27 -9.40 -5.37
CA ARG A 73 21.20 -8.28 -5.61
C ARG A 73 20.47 -6.95 -5.80
N ALA A 74 19.21 -6.99 -6.22
CA ALA A 74 18.42 -5.80 -6.47
C ALA A 74 18.28 -4.93 -5.22
N ALA A 75 18.01 -5.52 -4.06
CA ALA A 75 17.76 -4.79 -2.83
C ALA A 75 18.94 -3.88 -2.44
N GLU A 76 20.19 -4.36 -2.54
CA GLU A 76 21.38 -3.57 -2.21
C GLU A 76 21.55 -2.36 -3.15
N ALA A 77 21.37 -2.59 -4.46
CA ALA A 77 21.46 -1.51 -5.45
C ALA A 77 20.36 -0.46 -5.27
N VAL A 78 19.14 -0.90 -4.95
CA VAL A 78 18.01 0.01 -4.72
C VAL A 78 18.16 0.75 -3.39
N ILE A 79 18.70 0.13 -2.34
CA ILE A 79 19.07 0.82 -1.08
C ILE A 79 20.09 1.93 -1.36
N ALA A 80 21.09 1.68 -2.22
CA ALA A 80 22.03 2.72 -2.59
C ALA A 80 21.36 3.91 -3.32
N ALA A 81 20.33 3.66 -4.14
CA ALA A 81 19.58 4.69 -4.85
C ALA A 81 18.71 5.57 -3.93
N LEU A 82 18.51 5.21 -2.67
CA LEU A 82 17.89 6.10 -1.67
C LEU A 82 18.71 7.38 -1.41
N LYS A 83 19.98 7.42 -1.86
CA LYS A 83 20.88 8.57 -1.73
C LYS A 83 21.05 9.35 -3.05
N ASP A 84 20.18 9.10 -4.04
CA ASP A 84 20.24 9.81 -5.32
C ASP A 84 20.02 11.32 -5.13
N GLN A 85 20.65 12.12 -5.97
CA GLN A 85 20.48 13.57 -5.96
C GLN A 85 19.05 14.00 -6.30
N GLU A 86 18.34 13.21 -7.12
CA GLU A 86 16.99 13.51 -7.57
C GLU A 86 15.93 12.87 -6.65
N GLY A 87 15.02 13.69 -6.12
CA GLY A 87 13.95 13.23 -5.24
C GLY A 87 13.06 12.14 -5.86
N ASP A 88 12.79 12.24 -7.16
CA ASP A 88 12.01 11.26 -7.91
C ASP A 88 12.66 9.86 -7.90
N VAL A 89 14.00 9.81 -8.01
CA VAL A 89 14.75 8.54 -7.94
C VAL A 89 14.72 7.99 -6.53
N ARG A 90 14.91 8.85 -5.50
CA ARG A 90 14.82 8.42 -4.10
C ARG A 90 13.44 7.85 -3.77
N ALA A 91 12.36 8.50 -4.22
CA ALA A 91 10.99 8.02 -4.00
C ALA A 91 10.71 6.71 -4.75
N SER A 92 11.17 6.56 -6.01
CA SER A 92 11.07 5.29 -6.75
C SER A 92 11.82 4.18 -6.02
N ALA A 93 13.03 4.46 -5.51
CA ALA A 93 13.80 3.50 -4.73
C ALA A 93 13.09 3.07 -3.44
N ALA A 94 12.49 4.02 -2.71
CA ALA A 94 11.69 3.70 -1.52
C ALA A 94 10.52 2.76 -1.87
N ASN A 95 9.76 3.07 -2.95
CA ASN A 95 8.64 2.25 -3.40
C ASN A 95 9.08 0.84 -3.82
N ALA A 96 10.17 0.74 -4.58
CA ALA A 96 10.76 -0.53 -5.00
C ALA A 96 11.17 -1.41 -3.81
N LEU A 97 11.72 -0.82 -2.75
CA LEU A 97 12.06 -1.54 -1.52
C LEU A 97 10.82 -2.07 -0.78
N GLY A 98 9.70 -1.35 -0.86
CA GLY A 98 8.42 -1.85 -0.36
C GLY A 98 7.94 -3.09 -1.12
N GLN A 99 8.11 -3.12 -2.45
CA GLN A 99 7.77 -4.27 -3.30
C GLN A 99 8.69 -5.47 -3.03
N LEU A 100 9.99 -5.21 -2.86
CA LEU A 100 10.98 -6.25 -2.54
C LEU A 100 10.76 -6.85 -1.15
N GLY A 101 10.16 -6.12 -0.21
CA GLY A 101 9.92 -6.58 1.15
C GLY A 101 11.18 -6.80 1.99
N ASP A 102 12.32 -6.24 1.58
CA ASP A 102 13.61 -6.47 2.24
C ASP A 102 13.78 -5.59 3.47
N LYS A 103 13.79 -6.21 4.65
CA LYS A 103 13.91 -5.52 5.94
C LYS A 103 15.24 -4.78 6.14
N ARG A 104 16.27 -5.05 5.33
CA ARG A 104 17.52 -4.26 5.34
C ARG A 104 17.28 -2.80 4.96
N ALA A 105 16.17 -2.50 4.28
CA ALA A 105 15.77 -1.15 3.91
C ALA A 105 15.21 -0.32 5.09
N VAL A 106 14.86 -0.93 6.23
CA VAL A 106 14.16 -0.24 7.34
C VAL A 106 14.96 0.95 7.85
N GLU A 107 16.22 0.77 8.25
CA GLU A 107 17.05 1.86 8.77
C GLU A 107 17.33 2.96 7.72
N PRO A 108 17.69 2.62 6.46
CA PRO A 108 17.75 3.62 5.39
C PRO A 108 16.45 4.41 5.18
N LEU A 109 15.29 3.74 5.20
CA LEU A 109 13.98 4.40 5.05
C LEU A 109 13.61 5.27 6.25
N ILE A 110 13.99 4.87 7.47
CA ILE A 110 13.84 5.73 8.66
C ILE A 110 14.61 7.04 8.46
N SER A 111 15.82 6.98 7.92
CA SER A 111 16.60 8.19 7.61
C SER A 111 15.89 9.09 6.58
N MET A 112 15.18 8.51 5.61
CA MET A 112 14.42 9.25 4.59
C MET A 112 13.17 9.95 5.10
N LEU A 113 12.71 9.67 6.32
CA LEU A 113 11.64 10.45 6.95
C LEU A 113 12.07 11.91 7.21
N ASN A 114 13.36 12.23 7.10
CA ASN A 114 13.90 13.58 7.20
C ASN A 114 14.35 14.15 5.83
N ASP A 115 13.94 13.55 4.71
CA ASP A 115 14.27 14.05 3.37
C ASP A 115 13.74 15.48 3.16
N GLU A 116 14.46 16.30 2.42
CA GLU A 116 14.04 17.66 2.09
C GLU A 116 12.72 17.71 1.31
N VAL A 117 12.47 16.66 0.51
CA VAL A 117 11.31 16.58 -0.39
C VAL A 117 10.17 15.81 0.28
N SER A 118 9.02 16.45 0.46
CA SER A 118 7.89 15.91 1.20
C SER A 118 7.34 14.60 0.62
N PHE A 119 7.27 14.46 -0.72
CA PHE A 119 6.78 13.21 -1.29
C PHE A 119 7.75 12.02 -1.09
N VAL A 120 9.06 12.28 -0.90
CA VAL A 120 10.04 11.26 -0.51
C VAL A 120 9.80 10.82 0.93
N ARG A 121 9.59 11.78 1.86
CA ARG A 121 9.22 11.46 3.24
C ARG A 121 7.95 10.63 3.32
N ALA A 122 6.91 11.02 2.55
CA ALA A 122 5.64 10.28 2.50
C ALA A 122 5.80 8.85 1.95
N ALA A 123 6.61 8.67 0.90
CA ALA A 123 6.93 7.35 0.37
C ALA A 123 7.64 6.48 1.42
N ALA A 124 8.63 7.03 2.12
CA ALA A 124 9.32 6.34 3.19
C ALA A 124 8.38 5.91 4.32
N ALA A 125 7.50 6.82 4.78
CA ALA A 125 6.52 6.52 5.84
C ALA A 125 5.58 5.38 5.47
N ARG A 126 5.05 5.40 4.25
CA ARG A 126 4.18 4.35 3.73
C ARG A 126 4.89 3.00 3.64
N VAL A 127 6.11 2.99 3.10
CA VAL A 127 6.89 1.76 2.90
C VAL A 127 7.33 1.16 4.23
N LEU A 128 7.69 1.97 5.23
CA LEU A 128 8.00 1.50 6.58
C LEU A 128 6.81 0.76 7.21
N GLY A 129 5.57 1.25 6.99
CA GLY A 129 4.37 0.53 7.39
C GLY A 129 4.21 -0.81 6.67
N GLN A 130 4.50 -0.88 5.36
CA GLN A 130 4.44 -2.11 4.57
C GLN A 130 5.47 -3.16 5.00
N LEU A 131 6.70 -2.73 5.35
CA LEU A 131 7.76 -3.63 5.80
C LEU A 131 7.48 -4.24 7.18
N GLY A 132 6.62 -3.64 7.98
CA GLY A 132 6.12 -4.22 9.21
C GLY A 132 7.19 -4.37 10.32
N ASP A 133 8.21 -3.51 10.35
CA ASP A 133 9.23 -3.54 11.40
C ASP A 133 8.93 -2.50 12.48
N ALA A 134 8.76 -2.96 13.72
CA ALA A 134 8.44 -2.12 14.88
C ALA A 134 9.47 -1.01 15.16
N LYS A 135 10.69 -1.11 14.66
CA LYS A 135 11.72 -0.07 14.77
C LYS A 135 11.27 1.27 14.19
N ALA A 136 10.37 1.24 13.20
CA ALA A 136 9.88 2.46 12.54
C ALA A 136 8.89 3.27 13.39
N VAL A 137 8.32 2.71 14.46
CA VAL A 137 7.20 3.33 15.22
C VAL A 137 7.55 4.72 15.74
N ASP A 138 8.71 4.89 16.37
CA ASP A 138 9.06 6.16 17.01
C ASP A 138 9.31 7.26 15.96
N SER A 139 9.94 6.90 14.85
CA SER A 139 10.19 7.82 13.75
C SER A 139 8.90 8.19 13.01
N LEU A 140 8.00 7.23 12.77
CA LEU A 140 6.68 7.50 12.20
C LEU A 140 5.82 8.35 13.15
N THR A 141 5.93 8.12 14.47
CA THR A 141 5.26 8.95 15.48
C THR A 141 5.72 10.42 15.39
N THR A 142 7.01 10.64 15.14
CA THR A 142 7.54 11.98 14.89
C THR A 142 6.98 12.58 13.59
N SER A 143 6.87 11.76 12.53
CA SER A 143 6.32 12.19 11.24
C SER A 143 4.82 12.55 11.26
N LEU A 144 4.07 12.19 12.32
CA LEU A 144 2.71 12.70 12.55
C LEU A 144 2.67 14.23 12.77
N LYS A 145 3.82 14.88 13.00
CA LYS A 145 3.95 16.33 13.18
C LYS A 145 4.63 17.01 11.99
N ASP A 146 4.79 16.33 10.85
CA ASP A 146 5.38 16.91 9.65
C ASP A 146 4.58 18.12 9.16
N GLY A 147 5.26 19.12 8.63
CA GLY A 147 4.60 20.31 8.05
C GLY A 147 3.69 19.99 6.86
N ASN A 148 3.93 18.88 6.15
CA ASN A 148 3.15 18.45 5.01
C ASN A 148 2.09 17.40 5.40
N SER A 149 0.82 17.66 5.12
CA SER A 149 -0.30 16.77 5.48
C SER A 149 -0.21 15.38 4.83
N THR A 150 0.33 15.28 3.61
CA THR A 150 0.52 13.97 2.96
C THR A 150 1.49 13.09 3.75
N VAL A 151 2.56 13.69 4.32
CA VAL A 151 3.51 12.95 5.17
C VAL A 151 2.84 12.53 6.47
N ARG A 152 2.08 13.44 7.13
CA ARG A 152 1.34 13.10 8.35
C ARG A 152 0.36 11.94 8.12
N GLY A 153 -0.40 11.99 7.02
CA GLY A 153 -1.34 10.93 6.63
C GLY A 153 -0.64 9.60 6.36
N ALA A 154 0.48 9.63 5.63
CA ALA A 154 1.29 8.44 5.36
C ALA A 154 1.87 7.83 6.66
N ALA A 155 2.30 8.68 7.59
CA ALA A 155 2.79 8.25 8.90
C ALA A 155 1.67 7.58 9.74
N ALA A 156 0.45 8.15 9.74
CA ALA A 156 -0.70 7.56 10.42
C ALA A 156 -1.01 6.17 9.84
N MET A 157 -1.10 6.04 8.52
CA MET A 157 -1.33 4.76 7.85
C MET A 157 -0.22 3.75 8.14
N GLY A 158 1.04 4.18 8.12
CA GLY A 158 2.19 3.36 8.47
C GLY A 158 2.09 2.81 9.89
N LEU A 159 1.74 3.66 10.87
CA LEU A 159 1.56 3.25 12.26
C LEU A 159 0.41 2.25 12.44
N GLY A 160 -0.71 2.43 11.73
CA GLY A 160 -1.81 1.45 11.70
C GLY A 160 -1.36 0.08 11.19
N SER A 161 -0.60 0.07 10.09
CA SER A 161 -0.07 -1.16 9.47
C SER A 161 0.91 -1.91 10.38
N LEU A 162 1.70 -1.20 11.20
CA LEU A 162 2.63 -1.80 12.15
C LEU A 162 1.95 -2.52 13.32
N LYS A 163 0.70 -2.18 13.63
CA LYS A 163 -0.12 -2.77 14.73
C LYS A 163 0.54 -2.72 16.10
N GLU A 164 1.35 -1.70 16.35
CA GLU A 164 2.06 -1.51 17.61
C GLU A 164 1.27 -0.59 18.56
N ALA A 165 0.78 -1.12 19.69
CA ALA A 165 -0.07 -0.40 20.65
C ALA A 165 0.57 0.87 21.22
N ARG A 166 1.90 0.99 21.17
CA ARG A 166 2.62 2.20 21.62
C ARG A 166 2.40 3.41 20.70
N ALA A 167 1.89 3.20 19.47
CA ALA A 167 1.51 4.29 18.56
C ALA A 167 0.19 4.98 18.94
N VAL A 168 -0.68 4.32 19.70
CA VAL A 168 -2.04 4.78 20.02
C VAL A 168 -2.08 6.18 20.64
N PRO A 169 -1.27 6.53 21.66
CA PRO A 169 -1.31 7.87 22.24
C PRO A 169 -1.01 8.98 21.24
N ALA A 170 -0.06 8.75 20.34
CA ALA A 170 0.31 9.73 19.31
C ALA A 170 -0.79 9.89 18.26
N LEU A 171 -1.39 8.80 17.82
CA LEU A 171 -2.53 8.82 16.89
C LEU A 171 -3.75 9.52 17.53
N ILE A 172 -4.05 9.26 18.80
CA ILE A 172 -5.12 9.97 19.53
C ILE A 172 -4.86 11.48 19.54
N SER A 173 -3.62 11.90 19.71
CA SER A 173 -3.27 13.33 19.66
C SER A 173 -3.49 13.96 18.27
N ALA A 174 -3.39 13.15 17.20
CA ALA A 174 -3.56 13.58 15.80
C ALA A 174 -5.02 13.52 15.31
N VAL A 175 -5.97 13.05 16.10
CA VAL A 175 -7.42 12.97 15.73
C VAL A 175 -7.99 14.33 15.33
N ARG A 176 -7.38 15.44 15.80
CA ARG A 176 -7.81 16.82 15.52
C ARG A 176 -6.90 17.54 14.54
N ASP A 177 -6.22 16.81 13.67
CA ASP A 177 -5.38 17.43 12.63
C ASP A 177 -6.20 18.42 11.78
N GLU A 178 -5.56 19.49 11.34
CA GLU A 178 -6.19 20.51 10.47
C GLU A 178 -6.70 19.92 9.14
N ALA A 179 -5.96 18.96 8.58
CA ALA A 179 -6.28 18.33 7.30
C ALA A 179 -7.24 17.15 7.47
N PRO A 180 -8.40 17.15 6.79
CA PRO A 180 -9.38 16.06 6.91
C PRO A 180 -8.84 14.71 6.44
N ASP A 181 -7.93 14.70 5.45
CA ASP A 181 -7.28 13.48 4.98
C ASP A 181 -6.43 12.82 6.07
N VAL A 182 -5.74 13.65 6.89
CA VAL A 182 -4.96 13.16 8.04
C VAL A 182 -5.89 12.64 9.13
N ARG A 183 -6.96 13.37 9.47
CA ARG A 183 -7.94 12.89 10.46
C ARG A 183 -8.55 11.54 10.06
N SER A 184 -8.87 11.37 8.77
CA SER A 184 -9.37 10.10 8.23
C SER A 184 -8.35 8.97 8.33
N ALA A 185 -7.09 9.23 7.94
CA ALA A 185 -5.99 8.26 8.06
C ALA A 185 -5.75 7.86 9.52
N VAL A 186 -5.81 8.81 10.45
CA VAL A 186 -5.66 8.58 11.90
C VAL A 186 -6.81 7.70 12.41
N ALA A 187 -8.06 7.99 12.02
CA ALA A 187 -9.21 7.19 12.44
C ALA A 187 -9.07 5.74 11.93
N THR A 188 -8.67 5.55 10.67
CA THR A 188 -8.40 4.21 10.11
C THR A 188 -7.30 3.49 10.89
N ALA A 189 -6.16 4.16 11.14
CA ALA A 189 -5.06 3.58 11.89
C ALA A 189 -5.44 3.16 13.32
N LEU A 190 -6.28 3.95 14.00
CA LEU A 190 -6.81 3.59 15.32
C LEU A 190 -7.73 2.36 15.26
N GLY A 191 -8.49 2.21 14.18
CA GLY A 191 -9.29 1.01 13.91
C GLY A 191 -8.43 -0.23 13.71
N ASP A 192 -7.36 -0.13 12.92
CA ASP A 192 -6.40 -1.22 12.66
C ASP A 192 -5.72 -1.72 13.96
N LEU A 193 -5.43 -0.79 14.88
CA LEU A 193 -4.82 -1.09 16.18
C LEU A 193 -5.81 -1.73 17.19
N ARG A 194 -7.12 -1.58 16.99
CA ARG A 194 -8.18 -2.14 17.84
C ARG A 194 -8.03 -1.85 19.33
N ASP A 195 -7.41 -0.73 19.68
CA ASP A 195 -7.18 -0.37 21.08
C ASP A 195 -8.38 0.41 21.64
N LYS A 196 -8.93 -0.07 22.75
CA LYS A 196 -10.11 0.54 23.40
C LYS A 196 -9.90 1.99 23.88
N ARG A 197 -8.66 2.45 23.99
CA ARG A 197 -8.34 3.87 24.30
C ARG A 197 -8.77 4.81 23.18
N ALA A 198 -8.94 4.31 21.96
CA ALA A 198 -9.36 5.12 20.81
C ALA A 198 -10.86 5.38 20.74
N ILE A 199 -11.69 4.73 21.57
CA ILE A 199 -13.15 4.81 21.46
C ILE A 199 -13.65 6.24 21.59
N GLU A 200 -13.33 6.94 22.68
CA GLU A 200 -13.81 8.31 22.90
C GLU A 200 -13.29 9.30 21.82
N PRO A 201 -11.99 9.25 21.43
CA PRO A 201 -11.52 10.04 20.29
C PRO A 201 -12.27 9.76 18.98
N LEU A 202 -12.58 8.51 18.69
CA LEU A 202 -13.31 8.14 17.46
C LEU A 202 -14.80 8.53 17.53
N ILE A 203 -15.44 8.47 18.72
CA ILE A 203 -16.79 9.00 18.92
C ILE A 203 -16.82 10.51 18.64
N TYR A 204 -15.80 11.25 19.04
CA TYR A 204 -15.67 12.64 18.67
C TYR A 204 -15.60 12.82 17.13
N SER A 205 -14.85 11.98 16.44
CA SER A 205 -14.70 12.03 14.97
C SER A 205 -15.98 11.69 14.19
N LEU A 206 -16.98 11.05 14.81
CA LEU A 206 -18.31 10.85 14.18
C LEU A 206 -19.05 12.18 13.92
N LYS A 207 -18.65 13.28 14.59
CA LYS A 207 -19.23 14.62 14.45
C LYS A 207 -18.40 15.54 13.53
N ASP A 208 -17.40 14.99 12.83
CA ASP A 208 -16.54 15.73 11.92
C ASP A 208 -17.34 16.32 10.74
N GLU A 209 -16.91 17.48 10.26
CA GLU A 209 -17.48 18.10 9.06
C GLU A 209 -17.23 17.25 7.79
N SER A 210 -16.09 16.55 7.75
CA SER A 210 -15.71 15.70 6.62
C SER A 210 -16.42 14.35 6.66
N ARG A 211 -17.15 14.06 5.58
CA ARG A 211 -17.76 12.73 5.37
C ARG A 211 -16.75 11.59 5.52
N MET A 212 -15.57 11.74 4.94
CA MET A 212 -14.50 10.72 5.01
C MET A 212 -14.11 10.40 6.45
N VAL A 213 -13.96 11.43 7.29
CA VAL A 213 -13.58 11.27 8.69
C VAL A 213 -14.68 10.56 9.47
N LYS A 214 -15.95 10.96 9.29
CA LYS A 214 -17.10 10.28 9.92
C LYS A 214 -17.14 8.79 9.56
N LEU A 215 -16.98 8.47 8.29
CA LEU A 215 -17.00 7.08 7.82
C LEU A 215 -15.83 6.27 8.37
N ALA A 216 -14.61 6.81 8.32
CA ALA A 216 -13.44 6.16 8.88
C ALA A 216 -13.61 5.89 10.39
N ALA A 217 -14.14 6.86 11.13
CA ALA A 217 -14.42 6.71 12.56
C ALA A 217 -15.48 5.64 12.85
N ALA A 218 -16.56 5.59 12.06
CA ALA A 218 -17.62 4.58 12.23
C ALA A 218 -17.07 3.16 11.98
N ILE A 219 -16.30 2.97 10.92
CA ILE A 219 -15.65 1.70 10.59
C ILE A 219 -14.68 1.31 11.71
N ALA A 220 -13.83 2.24 12.14
CA ALA A 220 -12.85 2.01 13.21
C ALA A 220 -13.51 1.58 14.54
N LEU A 221 -14.63 2.21 14.91
CA LEU A 221 -15.39 1.84 16.10
C LEU A 221 -15.96 0.41 15.98
N ALA A 222 -16.43 0.03 14.79
CA ALA A 222 -16.89 -1.32 14.54
C ALA A 222 -15.74 -2.36 14.59
N ASP A 223 -14.55 -1.99 14.10
CA ASP A 223 -13.36 -2.86 14.10
C ASP A 223 -12.79 -3.07 15.52
N ILE A 224 -12.88 -2.04 16.38
CA ILE A 224 -12.53 -2.14 17.80
C ILE A 224 -13.51 -3.07 18.54
N GLY A 225 -14.78 -3.08 18.15
CA GLY A 225 -15.78 -4.03 18.67
C GLY A 225 -16.32 -3.72 20.06
N ASP A 226 -16.10 -2.53 20.63
CA ASP A 226 -16.54 -2.18 21.98
C ASP A 226 -17.95 -1.57 21.96
N LYS A 227 -18.89 -2.19 22.69
CA LYS A 227 -20.31 -1.79 22.72
C LYS A 227 -20.58 -0.38 23.26
N ARG A 228 -19.62 0.25 23.91
CA ARG A 228 -19.74 1.68 24.33
C ARG A 228 -19.99 2.62 23.14
N ALA A 229 -19.58 2.24 21.93
CA ALA A 229 -19.78 3.02 20.74
C ALA A 229 -21.20 2.92 20.13
N VAL A 230 -22.04 1.95 20.56
CA VAL A 230 -23.38 1.71 19.98
C VAL A 230 -24.27 2.96 20.03
N ALA A 231 -24.35 3.63 21.18
CA ALA A 231 -25.18 4.82 21.33
C ALA A 231 -24.72 5.96 20.40
N ALA A 232 -23.41 6.19 20.31
CA ALA A 232 -22.84 7.23 19.45
C ALA A 232 -23.05 6.95 17.96
N LEU A 233 -22.87 5.69 17.52
CA LEU A 233 -23.14 5.29 16.14
C LEU A 233 -24.64 5.38 15.81
N THR A 234 -25.54 5.07 16.75
CA THR A 234 -26.99 5.24 16.57
C THR A 234 -27.35 6.71 16.39
N GLU A 235 -26.78 7.61 17.19
CA GLU A 235 -26.94 9.06 17.05
C GLU A 235 -26.40 9.54 15.70
N ALA A 236 -25.23 9.05 15.29
CA ALA A 236 -24.63 9.42 14.01
C ALA A 236 -25.53 9.00 12.82
N VAL A 237 -26.10 7.80 12.83
CA VAL A 237 -27.07 7.36 11.81
C VAL A 237 -28.30 8.27 11.75
N ALA A 238 -28.83 8.67 12.92
CA ALA A 238 -30.03 9.51 12.98
C ALA A 238 -29.80 10.93 12.47
N ASN A 239 -28.60 11.47 12.65
CA ASN A 239 -28.24 12.85 12.31
C ASN A 239 -27.60 12.99 10.92
N GLU A 240 -27.17 11.90 10.28
CA GLU A 240 -26.52 11.97 8.96
C GLU A 240 -27.58 12.21 7.86
N LYS A 241 -27.32 13.26 7.07
CA LYS A 241 -28.24 13.71 6.01
C LYS A 241 -27.95 13.05 4.67
N ASP A 242 -26.70 12.71 4.42
CA ASP A 242 -26.27 11.99 3.22
C ASP A 242 -26.68 10.53 3.34
N GLU A 243 -27.51 10.06 2.41
CA GLU A 243 -28.09 8.71 2.47
C GLU A 243 -27.04 7.60 2.34
N GLU A 244 -26.02 7.83 1.53
CA GLU A 244 -24.95 6.85 1.35
C GLU A 244 -24.07 6.76 2.59
N ALA A 245 -23.66 7.91 3.16
CA ALA A 245 -22.93 7.95 4.41
C ALA A 245 -23.73 7.32 5.56
N ARG A 246 -25.01 7.65 5.67
CA ARG A 246 -25.92 7.06 6.66
C ARG A 246 -25.99 5.55 6.54
N SER A 247 -26.08 5.01 5.30
CA SER A 247 -26.08 3.57 5.05
C SER A 247 -24.80 2.91 5.53
N GLN A 248 -23.65 3.52 5.24
CA GLN A 248 -22.32 2.97 5.65
C GLN A 248 -22.13 3.03 7.17
N ILE A 249 -22.55 4.12 7.84
CA ILE A 249 -22.51 4.21 9.32
C ILE A 249 -23.45 3.17 9.95
N LYS A 250 -24.62 2.95 9.35
CA LYS A 250 -25.58 1.92 9.80
C LYS A 250 -24.99 0.51 9.67
N GLU A 251 -24.28 0.24 8.59
CA GLU A 251 -23.56 -1.04 8.41
C GLU A 251 -22.50 -1.24 9.48
N ALA A 252 -21.69 -0.22 9.78
CA ALA A 252 -20.74 -0.26 10.87
C ALA A 252 -21.40 -0.53 12.22
N LEU A 253 -22.54 0.11 12.52
CA LEU A 253 -23.33 -0.14 13.71
C LEU A 253 -23.82 -1.59 13.77
N GLN A 254 -24.33 -2.15 12.68
CA GLN A 254 -24.79 -3.54 12.62
C GLN A 254 -23.65 -4.52 12.86
N ARG A 255 -22.47 -4.29 12.27
CA ARG A 255 -21.25 -5.08 12.53
C ARG A 255 -20.87 -5.05 14.00
N LEU A 256 -20.87 -3.86 14.62
CA LEU A 256 -20.59 -3.70 16.04
C LEU A 256 -21.60 -4.45 16.90
N MET A 257 -22.89 -4.38 16.59
CA MET A 257 -23.92 -5.07 17.34
C MET A 257 -23.82 -6.60 17.24
N ALA A 258 -23.40 -7.10 16.10
CA ALA A 258 -23.23 -8.53 15.82
C ALA A 258 -21.92 -9.12 16.40
N SER A 259 -20.95 -8.28 16.79
CA SER A 259 -19.70 -8.77 17.37
C SER A 259 -19.97 -9.40 18.74
N PRO A 260 -19.29 -10.51 19.11
CA PRO A 260 -19.36 -11.07 20.46
C PRO A 260 -18.81 -10.06 21.49
N ASP A 261 -19.28 -10.15 22.73
CA ASP A 261 -18.82 -9.32 23.86
C ASP A 261 -17.37 -9.62 24.25
#